data_e800d885b1cc54ac7c972ef7de23dfb7
#
_entry.id   e800d885b1cc54ac7c972ef7de23dfb7
#
_cell.length_a   1.000
_cell.length_b   1.000
_cell.length_c   1.000
_cell.angle_alpha   90.00
_cell.angle_beta   90.00
_cell.angle_gamma   90.00
#
_symmetry.space_group_name_H-M   'P 1'
#
loop_
_entity.id
_entity.type
_entity.pdbx_description
1 polymer ?
#
loop_
_entity_poly.entity_id
_entity_poly.type
_entity_poly.pdbx_seq_one_letter_code
_entity_poly.pdbx_strand_id
1 'polypeptide(L)'
;NTVCIFILLCSFWGIYNLVKRVMAEKEWGNTSRLALCGASGKTLPAYAELEKKFENNPYFLYNYAAILLENKQYEESLTVALQCRKYWADYDLELMIGENYQELDKYELAERYYDNASMMCPSRFLPLYKLFHLYKNMGNRKCMLRVAESVIDKPMKIKTSAIRMMKREMKSEQAQLLIEE
;
A
#
# COMPACT_ATOMS: atom_id res chain seq x y z
N ASN A 1 -40.32 35.49 8.11
CA ASN A 1 -39.03 36.08 7.74
C ASN A 1 -37.82 35.39 8.40
N THR A 2 -37.88 34.95 9.68
CA THR A 2 -36.77 34.27 10.38
C THR A 2 -36.43 32.92 9.75
N VAL A 3 -37.37 32.13 9.33
CA VAL A 3 -37.17 30.83 8.65
C VAL A 3 -36.42 31.00 7.32
N CYS A 4 -36.80 32.01 6.52
CA CYS A 4 -36.09 32.28 5.25
C CYS A 4 -34.63 32.69 5.46
N ILE A 5 -34.35 33.50 6.48
CA ILE A 5 -32.99 33.92 6.84
C ILE A 5 -32.19 32.71 7.26
N PHE A 6 -32.74 31.81 8.09
CA PHE A 6 -32.06 30.59 8.53
C PHE A 6 -31.73 29.68 7.34
N ILE A 7 -32.66 29.48 6.42
CA ILE A 7 -32.43 28.67 5.19
C ILE A 7 -31.30 29.30 4.36
N LEU A 8 -31.27 30.60 4.19
CA LEU A 8 -30.24 31.29 3.43
C LEU A 8 -28.87 31.12 4.11
N LEU A 9 -28.77 31.24 5.44
CA LEU A 9 -27.52 31.04 6.19
C LEU A 9 -27.02 29.61 6.06
N CYS A 10 -27.90 28.61 6.17
CA CYS A 10 -27.56 27.21 5.97
C CYS A 10 -27.07 26.94 4.54
N SER A 11 -27.70 27.55 3.53
CA SER A 11 -27.29 27.43 2.13
C SER A 11 -25.90 28.05 1.88
N PHE A 12 -25.65 29.24 2.40
CA PHE A 12 -24.34 29.88 2.31
C PHE A 12 -23.26 29.06 3.00
N TRP A 13 -23.54 28.53 4.20
CA TRP A 13 -22.60 27.67 4.91
C TRP A 13 -22.33 26.38 4.14
N GLY A 14 -23.35 25.76 3.53
CA GLY A 14 -23.21 24.60 2.68
C GLY A 14 -22.35 24.86 1.43
N ILE A 15 -22.61 25.97 0.73
CA ILE A 15 -21.79 26.38 -0.43
C ILE A 15 -20.35 26.65 -0.03
N TYR A 16 -20.12 27.35 1.08
CA TYR A 16 -18.76 27.63 1.58
C TYR A 16 -17.97 26.35 1.86
N ASN A 17 -18.60 25.36 2.54
CA ASN A 17 -17.95 24.07 2.80
C ASN A 17 -17.68 23.27 1.52
N LEU A 18 -18.63 23.31 0.57
CA LEU A 18 -18.45 22.67 -0.74
C LEU A 18 -17.26 23.26 -1.50
N VAL A 19 -17.16 24.58 -1.55
CA VAL A 19 -16.03 25.27 -2.21
C VAL A 19 -14.70 24.89 -1.55
N LYS A 20 -14.63 24.90 -0.22
CA LYS A 20 -13.45 24.46 0.51
C LYS A 20 -13.03 23.04 0.17
N ARG A 21 -14.01 22.12 0.10
CA ARG A 21 -13.75 20.73 -0.26
C ARG A 21 -13.21 20.60 -1.68
N VAL A 22 -13.85 21.26 -2.65
CA VAL A 22 -13.41 21.26 -4.05
C VAL A 22 -11.99 21.81 -4.20
N MET A 23 -11.66 22.89 -3.47
CA MET A 23 -10.31 23.45 -3.46
C MET A 23 -9.29 22.46 -2.90
N ALA A 24 -9.60 21.78 -1.79
CA ALA A 24 -8.74 20.76 -1.20
C ALA A 24 -8.55 19.55 -2.14
N GLU A 25 -9.60 19.07 -2.80
CA GLU A 25 -9.52 17.98 -3.79
C GLU A 25 -8.65 18.37 -5.00
N LYS A 26 -8.76 19.61 -5.45
CA LYS A 26 -7.90 20.15 -6.54
C LYS A 26 -6.44 20.21 -6.11
N GLU A 27 -6.18 20.66 -4.89
CA GLU A 27 -4.83 20.71 -4.30
C GLU A 27 -4.25 19.31 -4.21
N TRP A 28 -4.99 18.34 -3.66
CA TRP A 28 -4.58 16.93 -3.63
C TRP A 28 -4.29 16.39 -5.02
N GLY A 29 -5.17 16.61 -6.00
CA GLY A 29 -4.96 16.15 -7.37
C GLY A 29 -3.70 16.74 -8.02
N ASN A 30 -3.35 17.98 -7.73
CA ASN A 30 -2.10 18.60 -8.20
C ASN A 30 -0.88 17.99 -7.51
N THR A 31 -0.95 17.83 -6.18
CA THR A 31 0.10 17.23 -5.35
C THR A 31 0.38 15.79 -5.76
N SER A 32 -0.68 14.99 -5.99
CA SER A 32 -0.57 13.60 -6.45
C SER A 32 0.09 13.49 -7.83
N ARG A 33 -0.28 14.37 -8.77
CA ARG A 33 0.40 14.41 -10.10
C ARG A 33 1.87 14.78 -9.98
N LEU A 34 2.21 15.72 -9.11
CA LEU A 34 3.60 16.11 -8.89
C LEU A 34 4.42 14.95 -8.30
N ALA A 35 3.84 14.19 -7.38
CA ALA A 35 4.45 12.99 -6.82
C ALA A 35 4.73 11.94 -7.89
N LEU A 36 3.74 11.65 -8.76
CA LEU A 36 3.88 10.70 -9.88
C LEU A 36 4.96 11.12 -10.91
N CYS A 37 5.26 12.42 -11.00
CA CYS A 37 6.35 12.94 -11.84
C CYS A 37 7.75 12.80 -11.19
N GLY A 38 7.89 12.02 -10.11
CA GLY A 38 9.17 11.76 -9.44
C GLY A 38 9.56 12.80 -8.39
N ALA A 39 8.64 13.63 -7.95
CA ALA A 39 8.87 14.63 -6.92
C ALA A 39 8.21 14.28 -5.58
N SER A 40 8.09 12.97 -5.27
CA SER A 40 7.35 12.47 -4.09
C SER A 40 7.80 13.13 -2.79
N GLY A 41 9.11 13.23 -2.52
CA GLY A 41 9.62 13.87 -1.32
C GLY A 41 9.27 15.35 -1.17
N LYS A 42 9.08 16.09 -2.28
CA LYS A 42 8.69 17.50 -2.25
C LYS A 42 7.19 17.68 -1.96
N THR A 43 6.40 16.63 -2.09
CA THR A 43 4.94 16.67 -1.88
C THR A 43 4.53 16.34 -0.45
N LEU A 44 5.42 15.79 0.37
CA LEU A 44 5.14 15.39 1.75
C LEU A 44 4.53 16.52 2.61
N PRO A 45 5.04 17.77 2.60
CA PRO A 45 4.43 18.83 3.39
C PRO A 45 2.99 19.12 2.99
N ALA A 46 2.70 19.11 1.68
CA ALA A 46 1.34 19.33 1.18
C ALA A 46 0.38 18.19 1.57
N TYR A 47 0.86 16.93 1.55
CA TYR A 47 0.07 15.81 2.04
C TYR A 47 -0.23 15.92 3.54
N ALA A 48 0.74 16.31 4.35
CA ALA A 48 0.56 16.51 5.79
C ALA A 48 -0.46 17.62 6.12
N GLU A 49 -0.49 18.72 5.34
CA GLU A 49 -1.50 19.78 5.48
C GLU A 49 -2.90 19.31 5.07
N LEU A 50 -2.99 18.45 4.06
CA LEU A 50 -4.25 17.91 3.56
C LEU A 50 -4.82 16.79 4.43
N GLU A 51 -4.00 16.12 5.23
CA GLU A 51 -4.40 14.96 6.03
C GLU A 51 -5.63 15.26 6.90
N LYS A 52 -5.65 16.39 7.62
CA LYS A 52 -6.78 16.80 8.46
C LYS A 52 -8.09 17.01 7.68
N LYS A 53 -7.99 17.35 6.38
CA LYS A 53 -9.15 17.56 5.52
C LYS A 53 -9.69 16.24 4.97
N PHE A 54 -8.84 15.21 4.89
CA PHE A 54 -9.12 13.91 4.28
C PHE A 54 -8.88 12.71 5.21
N GLU A 55 -8.90 12.92 6.52
CA GLU A 55 -8.61 11.91 7.54
C GLU A 55 -9.44 10.62 7.45
N ASN A 56 -10.63 10.69 6.82
CA ASN A 56 -11.55 9.57 6.64
C ASN A 56 -11.69 9.17 5.15
N ASN A 57 -10.86 9.71 4.26
CA ASN A 57 -10.90 9.38 2.85
C ASN A 57 -9.87 8.29 2.53
N PRO A 58 -10.31 7.04 2.25
CA PRO A 58 -9.36 5.94 2.05
C PRO A 58 -8.45 6.14 0.84
N TYR A 59 -8.90 6.78 -0.23
CA TYR A 59 -8.08 7.04 -1.41
C TYR A 59 -6.95 8.03 -1.12
N PHE A 60 -7.25 9.08 -0.33
CA PHE A 60 -6.23 10.02 0.11
C PHE A 60 -5.22 9.32 1.03
N LEU A 61 -5.71 8.61 2.04
CA LEU A 61 -4.86 7.92 3.01
C LEU A 61 -3.96 6.88 2.33
N TYR A 62 -4.49 6.11 1.37
CA TYR A 62 -3.70 5.16 0.59
C TYR A 62 -2.57 5.87 -0.18
N ASN A 63 -2.89 6.94 -0.91
CA ASN A 63 -1.89 7.69 -1.66
C ASN A 63 -0.83 8.31 -0.73
N TYR A 64 -1.25 8.87 0.39
CA TYR A 64 -0.32 9.47 1.35
C TYR A 64 0.62 8.43 1.96
N ALA A 65 0.07 7.29 2.39
CA ALA A 65 0.88 6.18 2.89
C ALA A 65 1.89 5.67 1.85
N ALA A 66 1.49 5.56 0.59
CA ALA A 66 2.38 5.16 -0.50
C ALA A 66 3.54 6.16 -0.70
N ILE A 67 3.26 7.46 -0.65
CA ILE A 67 4.30 8.51 -0.75
C ILE A 67 5.24 8.47 0.45
N LEU A 68 4.73 8.25 1.65
CA LEU A 68 5.56 8.09 2.86
C LEU A 68 6.47 6.86 2.75
N LEU A 69 5.94 5.71 2.31
CA LEU A 69 6.70 4.48 2.08
C LEU A 69 7.81 4.70 1.05
N GLU A 70 7.51 5.34 -0.09
CA GLU A 70 8.50 5.66 -1.12
C GLU A 70 9.65 6.53 -0.58
N ASN A 71 9.34 7.42 0.35
CA ASN A 71 10.31 8.27 1.01
C ASN A 71 10.93 7.65 2.29
N LYS A 72 10.72 6.35 2.52
CA LYS A 72 11.27 5.58 3.64
C LYS A 72 10.84 6.06 5.03
N GLN A 73 9.71 6.76 5.11
CA GLN A 73 9.08 7.17 6.37
C GLN A 73 8.12 6.06 6.83
N TYR A 74 8.69 4.93 7.23
CA TYR A 74 7.97 3.67 7.43
C TYR A 74 6.97 3.72 8.59
N GLU A 75 7.29 4.37 9.72
CA GLU A 75 6.41 4.51 10.87
C GLU A 75 5.18 5.36 10.55
N GLU A 76 5.39 6.49 9.88
CA GLU A 76 4.31 7.38 9.47
C GLU A 76 3.45 6.72 8.39
N SER A 77 4.09 6.08 7.39
CA SER A 77 3.40 5.31 6.36
C SER A 77 2.51 4.24 6.98
N LEU A 78 3.04 3.47 7.93
CA LEU A 78 2.31 2.43 8.63
C LEU A 78 1.10 2.99 9.38
N THR A 79 1.27 4.11 10.07
CA THR A 79 0.18 4.77 10.81
C THR A 79 -0.96 5.17 9.89
N VAL A 80 -0.64 5.82 8.77
CA VAL A 80 -1.62 6.26 7.77
C VAL A 80 -2.26 5.06 7.05
N ALA A 81 -1.48 4.04 6.72
CA ALA A 81 -1.99 2.82 6.08
C ALA A 81 -2.95 2.04 7.00
N LEU A 82 -2.65 1.92 8.28
CA LEU A 82 -3.55 1.30 9.27
C LEU A 82 -4.83 2.14 9.50
N GLN A 83 -4.75 3.45 9.39
CA GLN A 83 -5.94 4.31 9.38
C GLN A 83 -6.78 4.07 8.12
N CYS A 84 -6.16 4.01 6.95
CA CYS A 84 -6.82 3.68 5.68
C CYS A 84 -7.57 2.36 5.76
N ARG A 85 -6.95 1.34 6.36
CA ARG A 85 -7.50 -0.02 6.51
C ARG A 85 -8.82 -0.06 7.29
N LYS A 86 -9.11 0.92 8.13
CA LYS A 86 -10.41 1.01 8.83
C LYS A 86 -11.58 1.29 7.89
N TYR A 87 -11.30 1.89 6.74
CA TYR A 87 -12.32 2.31 5.76
C TYR A 87 -12.28 1.50 4.47
N TRP A 88 -11.16 0.84 4.19
CA TRP A 88 -10.96 0.14 2.93
C TRP A 88 -10.10 -1.10 3.12
N ALA A 89 -10.67 -2.26 2.75
CA ALA A 89 -9.97 -3.53 2.72
C ALA A 89 -9.52 -3.80 1.28
N ASP A 90 -8.24 -3.70 1.02
CA ASP A 90 -7.65 -3.84 -0.29
C ASP A 90 -6.34 -4.65 -0.25
N TYR A 91 -6.12 -5.42 -1.29
CA TYR A 91 -4.96 -6.27 -1.46
C TYR A 91 -3.63 -5.49 -1.48
N ASP A 92 -3.58 -4.37 -2.24
CA ASP A 92 -2.37 -3.57 -2.36
C ASP A 92 -2.08 -2.82 -1.04
N LEU A 93 -3.12 -2.49 -0.27
CA LEU A 93 -2.98 -1.93 1.06
C LEU A 93 -2.38 -2.94 2.05
N GLU A 94 -2.82 -4.21 2.03
CA GLU A 94 -2.23 -5.25 2.88
C GLU A 94 -0.75 -5.46 2.53
N LEU A 95 -0.38 -5.45 1.23
CA LEU A 95 1.02 -5.51 0.81
C LEU A 95 1.84 -4.32 1.33
N MET A 96 1.30 -3.12 1.23
CA MET A 96 1.95 -1.89 1.71
C MET A 96 2.20 -1.94 3.23
N ILE A 97 1.21 -2.39 4.00
CA ILE A 97 1.35 -2.56 5.46
C ILE A 97 2.42 -3.61 5.77
N GLY A 98 2.41 -4.74 5.06
CA GLY A 98 3.42 -5.79 5.19
C GLY A 98 4.82 -5.27 4.88
N GLU A 99 4.97 -4.44 3.84
CA GLU A 99 6.24 -3.82 3.47
C GLU A 99 6.76 -2.86 4.55
N ASN A 100 5.90 -2.00 5.09
CA ASN A 100 6.27 -1.14 6.21
C ASN A 100 6.75 -1.95 7.43
N TYR A 101 6.05 -3.03 7.79
CA TYR A 101 6.47 -3.88 8.89
C TYR A 101 7.80 -4.57 8.61
N GLN A 102 8.05 -5.01 7.38
CA GLN A 102 9.31 -5.62 6.97
C GLN A 102 10.48 -4.63 7.07
N GLU A 103 10.28 -3.39 6.61
CA GLU A 103 11.31 -2.35 6.70
C GLU A 103 11.58 -1.87 8.14
N LEU A 104 10.64 -2.14 9.05
CA LEU A 104 10.77 -1.91 10.50
C LEU A 104 11.26 -3.16 11.26
N ASP A 105 11.78 -4.17 10.57
CA ASP A 105 12.25 -5.45 11.11
C ASP A 105 11.20 -6.24 11.94
N LYS A 106 9.91 -5.94 11.75
CA LYS A 106 8.79 -6.63 12.41
C LYS A 106 8.26 -7.77 11.54
N TYR A 107 9.11 -8.77 11.32
CA TYR A 107 8.92 -9.81 10.29
C TYR A 107 7.66 -10.66 10.51
N GLU A 108 7.30 -10.99 11.76
CA GLU A 108 6.08 -11.79 12.05
C GLU A 108 4.80 -11.03 11.69
N LEU A 109 4.80 -9.71 11.84
CA LEU A 109 3.68 -8.89 11.40
C LEU A 109 3.67 -8.75 9.88
N ALA A 110 4.80 -8.55 9.25
CA ALA A 110 4.92 -8.51 7.79
C ALA A 110 4.39 -9.80 7.15
N GLU A 111 4.77 -10.97 7.69
CA GLU A 111 4.28 -12.28 7.26
C GLU A 111 2.75 -12.34 7.26
N ARG A 112 2.12 -11.95 8.38
CA ARG A 112 0.66 -11.96 8.51
C ARG A 112 -0.04 -11.09 7.45
N TYR A 113 0.50 -9.92 7.14
CA TYR A 113 -0.09 -9.02 6.15
C TYR A 113 0.12 -9.53 4.71
N TYR A 114 1.27 -10.12 4.40
CA TYR A 114 1.50 -10.77 3.11
C TYR A 114 0.62 -12.01 2.92
N ASP A 115 0.40 -12.80 3.99
CA ASP A 115 -0.54 -13.91 3.96
C ASP A 115 -1.98 -13.44 3.73
N ASN A 116 -2.42 -12.38 4.41
CA ASN A 116 -3.73 -11.76 4.16
C ASN A 116 -3.89 -11.34 2.70
N ALA A 117 -2.90 -10.65 2.12
CA ALA A 117 -2.90 -10.27 0.71
C ALA A 117 -2.98 -11.50 -0.22
N SER A 118 -2.28 -12.58 0.12
CA SER A 118 -2.31 -13.85 -0.60
C SER A 118 -3.70 -14.48 -0.57
N MET A 119 -4.39 -14.44 0.57
CA MET A 119 -5.75 -14.95 0.72
C MET A 119 -6.80 -14.09 0.01
N MET A 120 -6.65 -12.77 0.02
CA MET A 120 -7.55 -11.84 -0.69
C MET A 120 -7.48 -12.01 -2.20
N CYS A 121 -6.29 -12.23 -2.75
CA CYS A 121 -6.05 -12.39 -4.17
C CYS A 121 -5.23 -13.64 -4.50
N PRO A 122 -5.80 -14.86 -4.38
CA PRO A 122 -5.07 -16.11 -4.56
C PRO A 122 -4.43 -16.29 -5.94
N SER A 123 -4.91 -15.57 -6.97
CA SER A 123 -4.35 -15.63 -8.33
C SER A 123 -3.08 -14.80 -8.51
N ARG A 124 -2.81 -13.85 -7.61
CA ARG A 124 -1.63 -12.99 -7.67
C ARG A 124 -0.37 -13.72 -7.21
N PHE A 125 0.76 -13.35 -7.78
CA PHE A 125 2.09 -13.90 -7.45
C PHE A 125 2.84 -13.04 -6.44
N LEU A 126 2.58 -11.75 -6.42
CA LEU A 126 3.35 -10.77 -5.65
C LEU A 126 3.36 -11.04 -4.13
N PRO A 127 2.26 -11.45 -3.46
CA PRO A 127 2.32 -11.75 -2.03
C PRO A 127 3.27 -12.90 -1.71
N LEU A 128 3.22 -13.98 -2.49
CA LEU A 128 4.13 -15.12 -2.32
C LEU A 128 5.58 -14.73 -2.60
N TYR A 129 5.80 -13.87 -3.59
CA TYR A 129 7.13 -13.33 -3.88
C TYR A 129 7.67 -12.49 -2.71
N LYS A 130 6.82 -11.63 -2.11
CA LYS A 130 7.17 -10.86 -0.91
C LYS A 130 7.46 -11.78 0.30
N LEU A 131 6.64 -12.81 0.52
CA LEU A 131 6.89 -13.81 1.57
C LEU A 131 8.21 -14.55 1.38
N PHE A 132 8.55 -14.91 0.15
CA PHE A 132 9.84 -15.54 -0.12
C PHE A 132 11.01 -14.65 0.31
N HIS A 133 11.01 -13.37 -0.10
CA HIS A 133 12.05 -12.42 0.28
C HIS A 133 12.07 -12.12 1.79
N LEU A 134 10.90 -12.09 2.43
CA LEU A 134 10.78 -11.96 3.87
C LEU A 134 11.50 -13.13 4.58
N TYR A 135 11.20 -14.38 4.19
CA TYR A 135 11.86 -15.56 4.76
C TYR A 135 13.37 -15.63 4.43
N LYS A 136 13.76 -15.09 3.27
CA LYS A 136 15.19 -14.94 2.92
C LYS A 136 15.88 -14.00 3.90
N ASN A 137 15.28 -12.85 4.21
CA ASN A 137 15.82 -11.91 5.20
C ASN A 137 15.88 -12.52 6.61
N MET A 138 14.90 -13.35 6.97
CA MET A 138 14.88 -14.09 8.25
C MET A 138 15.84 -15.27 8.29
N GLY A 139 16.45 -15.67 7.19
CA GLY A 139 17.23 -16.91 7.08
C GLY A 139 16.42 -18.19 7.23
N ASN A 140 15.09 -18.13 7.07
CA ASN A 140 14.18 -19.27 7.23
C ASN A 140 14.10 -20.11 5.94
N ARG A 141 15.13 -20.95 5.74
CA ARG A 141 15.30 -21.80 4.56
C ARG A 141 14.09 -22.69 4.28
N LYS A 142 13.50 -23.31 5.33
CA LYS A 142 12.36 -24.21 5.18
C LYS A 142 11.13 -23.47 4.59
N CYS A 143 10.82 -22.29 5.09
CA CYS A 143 9.72 -21.48 4.58
C CYS A 143 10.00 -20.94 3.18
N MET A 144 11.27 -20.55 2.89
CA MET A 144 11.69 -20.16 1.54
C MET A 144 11.41 -21.24 0.51
N LEU A 145 11.84 -22.49 0.75
CA LEU A 145 11.63 -23.63 -0.15
C LEU A 145 10.13 -23.87 -0.40
N ARG A 146 9.33 -23.92 0.66
CA ARG A 146 7.88 -24.12 0.55
C ARG A 146 7.20 -23.05 -0.30
N VAL A 147 7.57 -21.78 -0.12
CA VAL A 147 6.98 -20.68 -0.91
C VAL A 147 7.50 -20.71 -2.34
N ALA A 148 8.77 -21.01 -2.58
CA ALA A 148 9.33 -21.14 -3.91
C ALA A 148 8.60 -22.22 -4.72
N GLU A 149 8.36 -23.40 -4.15
CA GLU A 149 7.55 -24.48 -4.76
C GLU A 149 6.15 -23.98 -5.11
N SER A 150 5.47 -23.30 -4.17
CA SER A 150 4.14 -22.75 -4.40
C SER A 150 4.09 -21.76 -5.56
N VAL A 151 5.13 -20.94 -5.75
CA VAL A 151 5.24 -19.99 -6.87
C VAL A 151 5.54 -20.72 -8.18
N ILE A 152 6.44 -21.71 -8.15
CA ILE A 152 6.85 -22.48 -9.33
C ILE A 152 5.66 -23.26 -9.90
N ASP A 153 4.89 -23.93 -9.03
CA ASP A 153 3.79 -24.80 -9.43
C ASP A 153 2.51 -24.02 -9.78
N LYS A 154 2.39 -22.80 -9.27
CA LYS A 154 1.20 -21.97 -9.50
C LYS A 154 0.96 -21.72 -10.99
N PRO A 155 -0.24 -22.02 -11.54
CA PRO A 155 -0.55 -21.80 -12.93
C PRO A 155 -0.60 -20.32 -13.28
N MET A 156 0.01 -19.95 -14.43
CA MET A 156 -0.03 -18.58 -14.94
C MET A 156 -1.27 -18.39 -15.82
N LYS A 157 -2.29 -17.70 -15.31
CA LYS A 157 -3.45 -17.30 -16.11
C LYS A 157 -3.08 -16.22 -17.14
N ILE A 158 -2.22 -15.28 -16.74
CA ILE A 158 -1.70 -14.19 -17.59
C ILE A 158 -0.18 -14.30 -17.60
N LYS A 159 0.40 -14.46 -18.79
CA LYS A 159 1.85 -14.65 -18.99
C LYS A 159 2.58 -13.32 -19.13
N THR A 160 2.73 -12.57 -18.02
CA THR A 160 3.51 -11.32 -18.01
C THR A 160 5.01 -11.60 -17.86
N SER A 161 5.85 -10.65 -18.28
CA SER A 161 7.31 -10.70 -18.06
C SER A 161 7.65 -10.76 -16.57
N ALA A 162 6.95 -9.96 -15.75
CA ALA A 162 7.15 -9.94 -14.30
C ALA A 162 6.93 -11.30 -13.64
N ILE A 163 5.82 -12.01 -13.96
CA ILE A 163 5.54 -13.34 -13.41
C ILE A 163 6.61 -14.34 -13.87
N ARG A 164 7.06 -14.26 -15.13
CA ARG A 164 8.15 -15.13 -15.63
C ARG A 164 9.45 -14.87 -14.90
N MET A 165 9.78 -13.62 -14.59
CA MET A 165 10.97 -13.26 -13.80
C MET A 165 10.88 -13.84 -12.38
N MET A 166 9.77 -13.62 -11.68
CA MET A 166 9.55 -14.17 -10.33
C MET A 166 9.73 -15.69 -10.31
N LYS A 167 9.11 -16.42 -11.26
CA LYS A 167 9.27 -17.89 -11.34
C LYS A 167 10.69 -18.33 -11.67
N ARG A 168 11.41 -17.59 -12.52
CA ARG A 168 12.81 -17.91 -12.84
C ARG A 168 13.72 -17.72 -11.64
N GLU A 169 13.54 -16.63 -10.94
CA GLU A 169 14.28 -16.34 -9.71
C GLU A 169 14.01 -17.41 -8.65
N MET A 170 12.76 -17.76 -8.39
CA MET A 170 12.41 -18.83 -7.43
C MET A 170 13.05 -20.19 -7.79
N LYS A 171 13.07 -20.55 -9.07
CA LYS A 171 13.74 -21.78 -9.53
C LYS A 171 15.25 -21.74 -9.29
N SER A 172 15.89 -20.60 -9.55
CA SER A 172 17.32 -20.43 -9.33
C SER A 172 17.68 -20.51 -7.85
N GLU A 173 16.94 -19.81 -7.01
CA GLU A 173 17.14 -19.80 -5.56
C GLU A 173 16.86 -21.19 -4.94
N GLN A 174 15.80 -21.88 -5.40
CA GLN A 174 15.51 -23.25 -4.97
C GLN A 174 16.67 -24.21 -5.30
N ALA A 175 17.20 -24.12 -6.53
CA ALA A 175 18.30 -24.95 -6.95
C ALA A 175 19.58 -24.70 -6.09
N GLN A 176 19.88 -23.44 -5.77
CA GLN A 176 21.00 -23.11 -4.89
C GLN A 176 20.82 -23.67 -3.48
N LEU A 177 19.63 -23.50 -2.91
CA LEU A 177 19.30 -24.01 -1.58
C LEU A 177 19.41 -25.54 -1.48
N LEU A 178 19.12 -26.28 -2.54
CA LEU A 178 19.24 -27.75 -2.58
C LEU A 178 20.68 -28.26 -2.75
N ILE A 179 21.59 -27.44 -3.30
CA ILE A 179 23.01 -27.80 -3.46
C ILE A 179 23.78 -27.64 -2.14
N GLU A 180 23.33 -26.72 -1.29
CA GLU A 180 23.98 -26.45 0.00
C GLU A 180 23.56 -27.42 1.13
N GLU A 181 22.76 -28.44 0.84
CA GLU A 181 22.46 -29.60 1.70
C GLU A 181 23.49 -30.71 1.54
#